data_11070f08c454c8e17d73a19cc223e73c
#
_entry.id   11070f08c454c8e17d73a19cc223e73c
#
_cell.length_a   1.000
_cell.length_b   1.000
_cell.length_c   1.000
_cell.angle_alpha   90.00
_cell.angle_beta   90.00
_cell.angle_gamma   90.00
#
_symmetry.space_group_name_H-M   'P 1'
#
loop_
_entity.id
_entity.type
_entity.pdbx_description
1 polymer ?
#
loop_
_entity_poly.entity_id
_entity_poly.type
_entity_poly.pdbx_seq_one_letter_code
_entity_poly.pdbx_strand_id
1 'polypeptide(L)'
;VTCRICGAELPEGAMFCGECGSSTSATPESRRRPDPRPGDTTVIERPARRNSGVISIPVDGFRAAVAIGSVDDSGGELLAPAAPALREPLHTAPVAARFVLTFSTGETRTVFGSGLIGRRPLPQPGEVFDHLVQIADRSLSVSKTHVEFGEHDGTLWVADRFSGNGTIVRRPDDGAMRCEPGRRYLVPRGSRVELAEQFFVVS
;
A
#
# COMPACT_ATOMS: atom_id res chain seq x y z
N VAL A 1 -33.39 34.95 7.06
CA VAL A 1 -32.69 34.42 8.26
C VAL A 1 -31.19 34.69 8.12
N THR A 2 -30.52 35.16 9.19
CA THR A 2 -29.07 35.47 9.13
C THR A 2 -28.24 34.33 9.70
N CYS A 3 -27.11 34.08 9.09
CA CYS A 3 -26.13 33.08 9.57
C CYS A 3 -25.57 33.49 10.93
N ARG A 4 -25.66 32.61 11.92
CA ARG A 4 -25.19 32.88 13.30
C ARG A 4 -23.64 32.89 13.42
N ILE A 5 -22.92 32.47 12.38
CA ILE A 5 -21.44 32.37 12.38
C ILE A 5 -20.83 33.58 11.68
N CYS A 6 -21.26 33.95 10.49
CA CYS A 6 -20.69 35.04 9.68
C CYS A 6 -21.61 36.24 9.46
N GLY A 7 -22.90 36.18 9.88
CA GLY A 7 -23.87 37.25 9.71
C GLY A 7 -24.45 37.38 8.31
N ALA A 8 -24.09 36.53 7.35
CA ALA A 8 -24.64 36.59 5.99
C ALA A 8 -26.13 36.29 5.96
N GLU A 9 -26.88 36.92 5.05
CA GLU A 9 -28.32 36.63 4.83
C GLU A 9 -28.49 35.26 4.16
N LEU A 10 -29.42 34.47 4.70
CA LEU A 10 -29.73 33.14 4.22
C LEU A 10 -31.15 33.07 3.69
N PRO A 11 -31.40 32.37 2.58
CA PRO A 11 -32.75 32.07 2.14
C PRO A 11 -33.50 31.23 3.19
N GLU A 12 -34.83 31.33 3.20
CA GLU A 12 -35.67 30.52 4.10
C GLU A 12 -35.45 29.02 3.80
N GLY A 13 -35.21 28.25 4.86
CA GLY A 13 -34.98 26.79 4.74
C GLY A 13 -33.56 26.38 4.35
N ALA A 14 -32.62 27.31 4.23
CA ALA A 14 -31.24 26.95 3.97
C ALA A 14 -30.64 26.11 5.12
N MET A 15 -30.14 24.93 4.80
CA MET A 15 -29.49 24.03 5.78
C MET A 15 -28.04 24.41 6.04
N PHE A 16 -27.39 25.11 5.10
CA PHE A 16 -26.00 25.55 5.19
C PHE A 16 -25.85 26.99 4.69
N CYS A 17 -24.93 27.73 5.28
CA CYS A 17 -24.58 29.07 4.82
C CYS A 17 -23.71 29.00 3.56
N GLY A 18 -24.13 29.68 2.47
CA GLY A 18 -23.35 29.71 1.22
C GLY A 18 -22.01 30.42 1.34
N GLU A 19 -21.86 31.36 2.29
CA GLU A 19 -20.61 32.12 2.47
C GLU A 19 -19.57 31.40 3.33
N CYS A 20 -19.99 30.83 4.48
CA CYS A 20 -19.04 30.22 5.40
C CYS A 20 -19.17 28.69 5.54
N GLY A 21 -20.09 28.06 4.80
CA GLY A 21 -20.35 26.62 4.83
C GLY A 21 -20.91 26.07 6.14
N SER A 22 -21.24 26.92 7.11
CA SER A 22 -21.72 26.49 8.41
C SER A 22 -23.15 25.98 8.34
N SER A 23 -23.48 24.90 9.06
CA SER A 23 -24.84 24.41 9.20
C SER A 23 -25.69 25.42 9.98
N THR A 24 -26.90 25.71 9.50
CA THR A 24 -27.87 26.60 10.15
C THR A 24 -28.51 25.94 11.36
N SER A 25 -28.53 24.61 11.42
CA SER A 25 -29.08 23.79 12.52
C SER A 25 -28.05 23.42 13.58
N ALA A 26 -26.75 23.71 13.35
CA ALA A 26 -25.72 23.44 14.35
C ALA A 26 -25.89 24.37 15.55
N THR A 27 -26.15 23.82 16.71
CA THR A 27 -26.28 24.58 17.97
C THR A 27 -24.96 25.27 18.29
N PRO A 28 -24.96 26.59 18.60
CA PRO A 28 -23.74 27.35 18.88
C PRO A 28 -22.86 26.80 20.01
N GLU A 29 -23.42 26.01 20.91
CA GLU A 29 -22.73 25.43 22.07
C GLU A 29 -21.68 24.38 21.68
N SER A 30 -21.85 23.63 20.60
CA SER A 30 -20.87 22.59 20.20
C SER A 30 -19.54 23.18 19.73
N ARG A 31 -19.51 24.47 19.33
CA ARG A 31 -18.28 25.16 18.89
C ARG A 31 -17.63 26.01 19.98
N ARG A 32 -18.31 26.24 21.12
CA ARG A 32 -17.77 27.01 22.26
C ARG A 32 -17.14 26.15 23.34
N ARG A 33 -17.23 24.82 23.25
CA ARG A 33 -16.42 23.97 24.12
C ARG A 33 -14.98 24.09 23.69
N PRO A 34 -14.07 24.61 24.55
CA PRO A 34 -12.65 24.50 24.27
C PRO A 34 -12.36 23.02 24.08
N ASP A 35 -11.75 22.66 22.95
CA ASP A 35 -11.31 21.31 22.67
C ASP A 35 -10.36 20.92 23.83
N PRO A 36 -10.68 19.87 24.63
CA PRO A 36 -9.80 19.45 25.73
C PRO A 36 -8.52 18.80 25.21
N ARG A 37 -8.35 18.65 23.91
CA ARG A 37 -7.07 18.25 23.34
C ARG A 37 -6.08 19.39 23.52
N PRO A 38 -4.87 19.13 24.07
CA PRO A 38 -3.82 20.15 24.10
C PRO A 38 -3.70 20.66 22.65
N GLY A 39 -3.84 21.98 22.48
CA GLY A 39 -3.86 22.63 21.20
C GLY A 39 -2.54 22.36 20.47
N ASP A 40 -2.54 21.34 19.63
CA ASP A 40 -1.39 20.90 18.84
C ASP A 40 -1.24 21.72 17.56
N THR A 41 -1.76 22.93 17.58
CA THR A 41 -1.49 23.96 16.57
C THR A 41 -0.48 24.96 17.12
N THR A 42 0.52 24.49 17.83
CA THR A 42 1.73 25.27 18.02
C THR A 42 2.34 25.41 16.64
N VAL A 43 2.28 26.61 16.08
CA VAL A 43 3.08 26.99 14.92
C VAL A 43 4.52 26.65 15.29
N ILE A 44 5.05 25.55 14.79
CA ILE A 44 6.47 25.24 14.92
C ILE A 44 7.15 26.29 14.09
N GLU A 45 7.64 27.37 14.73
CA GLU A 45 8.59 28.27 14.10
C GLU A 45 9.73 27.39 13.60
N ARG A 46 9.85 27.31 12.26
CA ARG A 46 10.96 26.61 11.64
C ARG A 46 12.23 27.21 12.23
N PRO A 47 13.07 26.42 12.92
CA PRO A 47 14.36 26.92 13.35
C PRO A 47 15.06 27.47 12.12
N ALA A 48 15.59 28.70 12.24
CA ALA A 48 16.35 29.33 11.18
C ALA A 48 17.33 28.30 10.64
N ARG A 49 17.29 28.05 9.33
CA ARG A 49 18.21 27.12 8.65
C ARG A 49 19.62 27.52 9.05
N ARG A 50 20.20 26.85 10.04
CA ARG A 50 21.63 26.80 10.15
C ARG A 50 22.10 26.19 8.85
N ASN A 51 22.97 26.92 8.14
CA ASN A 51 23.69 26.39 6.99
C ASN A 51 24.31 25.06 7.41
N SER A 52 23.57 23.98 7.24
CA SER A 52 24.16 22.67 7.19
C SER A 52 24.90 22.62 5.87
N GLY A 53 26.20 22.78 5.95
CA GLY A 53 27.07 22.60 4.81
C GLY A 53 26.67 21.30 4.13
N VAL A 54 26.45 21.38 2.83
CA VAL A 54 26.23 20.19 2.00
C VAL A 54 27.44 19.29 2.24
N ILE A 55 27.28 18.22 3.01
CA ILE A 55 28.29 17.18 3.10
C ILE A 55 28.22 16.46 1.75
N SER A 56 29.04 16.94 0.81
CA SER A 56 29.30 16.21 -0.43
C SER A 56 30.13 14.99 -0.01
N ILE A 57 29.49 13.81 -0.05
CA ILE A 57 30.20 12.54 0.03
C ILE A 57 30.94 12.40 -1.32
N PRO A 58 32.29 12.39 -1.33
CA PRO A 58 33.01 12.17 -2.59
C PRO A 58 32.68 10.75 -3.08
N VAL A 59 32.14 10.64 -4.28
CA VAL A 59 31.92 9.37 -5.00
C VAL A 59 33.23 8.99 -5.71
N ASP A 60 34.33 8.97 -4.98
CA ASP A 60 35.60 8.42 -5.46
C ASP A 60 35.68 6.97 -5.01
N GLY A 61 35.32 6.06 -5.88
CA GLY A 61 35.51 4.63 -5.61
C GLY A 61 34.84 3.64 -6.54
N PHE A 62 34.09 4.07 -7.54
CA PHE A 62 33.58 3.15 -8.57
C PHE A 62 33.99 3.56 -9.99
N ARG A 63 35.31 3.65 -10.21
CA ARG A 63 35.85 3.49 -11.57
C ARG A 63 36.21 2.02 -11.74
N ALA A 64 35.28 1.26 -12.28
CA ALA A 64 35.63 0.01 -12.95
C ALA A 64 36.57 0.36 -14.10
N ALA A 65 37.83 -0.02 -13.98
CA ALA A 65 38.80 0.09 -15.04
C ALA A 65 38.39 -0.87 -16.17
N VAL A 66 37.75 -0.34 -17.19
CA VAL A 66 37.73 -1.01 -18.50
C VAL A 66 39.08 -0.79 -19.12
N ALA A 67 39.97 -1.74 -18.96
CA ALA A 67 41.22 -1.80 -19.72
C ALA A 67 40.87 -2.24 -21.16
N ILE A 68 40.94 -1.29 -22.08
CA ILE A 68 40.98 -1.57 -23.50
C ILE A 68 42.42 -2.02 -23.79
N GLY A 69 42.63 -3.34 -23.81
CA GLY A 69 43.88 -3.91 -24.26
C GLY A 69 43.98 -3.83 -25.79
N SER A 70 44.99 -3.14 -26.28
CA SER A 70 45.39 -3.10 -27.65
C SER A 70 45.80 -4.48 -28.15
N VAL A 71 45.30 -4.84 -29.32
CA VAL A 71 45.73 -6.02 -30.08
C VAL A 71 47.12 -5.82 -30.57
N ASP A 72 48.05 -6.74 -30.20
CA ASP A 72 49.24 -7.01 -30.98
C ASP A 72 49.25 -8.47 -31.38
N ASP A 73 49.32 -8.65 -32.65
CA ASP A 73 49.43 -9.88 -33.41
C ASP A 73 50.80 -10.52 -33.23
N SER A 74 50.85 -11.78 -32.77
CA SER A 74 51.91 -12.72 -33.11
C SER A 74 51.63 -14.13 -32.62
N GLY A 75 51.48 -15.01 -33.56
CA GLY A 75 51.32 -16.44 -33.64
C GLY A 75 51.87 -17.32 -32.53
N GLY A 76 51.13 -18.40 -32.29
CA GLY A 76 51.58 -19.50 -31.43
C GLY A 76 50.45 -20.48 -31.16
N GLU A 77 50.24 -21.39 -32.08
CA GLU A 77 49.37 -22.57 -31.97
C GLU A 77 49.94 -23.53 -30.89
N LEU A 78 49.21 -23.71 -29.78
CA LEU A 78 49.35 -24.87 -28.91
C LEU A 78 47.96 -25.30 -28.41
N LEU A 79 47.55 -26.48 -28.88
CA LEU A 79 46.41 -27.21 -28.38
C LEU A 79 46.52 -27.42 -26.86
N ALA A 80 45.56 -26.92 -26.12
CA ALA A 80 45.28 -27.31 -24.74
C ALA A 80 43.95 -28.06 -24.65
N PRO A 81 43.87 -29.15 -23.87
CA PRO A 81 42.67 -29.99 -23.84
C PRO A 81 41.51 -29.27 -23.17
N ALA A 82 40.33 -29.43 -23.77
CA ALA A 82 39.08 -28.92 -23.27
C ALA A 82 38.80 -29.42 -21.85
N ALA A 83 38.82 -28.50 -20.89
CA ALA A 83 38.28 -28.74 -19.56
C ALA A 83 36.74 -28.91 -19.67
N PRO A 84 36.14 -29.89 -18.95
CA PRO A 84 34.71 -30.05 -18.97
C PRO A 84 34.07 -28.80 -18.35
N ALA A 85 33.28 -28.10 -19.15
CA ALA A 85 32.45 -27.01 -18.67
C ALA A 85 31.59 -27.50 -17.51
N LEU A 86 31.91 -27.03 -16.32
CA LEU A 86 31.03 -27.11 -15.16
C LEU A 86 29.73 -26.43 -15.59
N ARG A 87 28.71 -27.23 -15.90
CA ARG A 87 27.35 -26.75 -16.05
C ARG A 87 26.95 -26.14 -14.71
N GLU A 88 26.97 -24.84 -14.63
CA GLU A 88 26.34 -24.14 -13.53
C GLU A 88 24.92 -24.68 -13.41
N PRO A 89 24.47 -25.07 -12.20
CA PRO A 89 23.08 -25.45 -12.03
C PRO A 89 22.24 -24.26 -12.45
N LEU A 90 21.39 -24.47 -13.44
CA LEU A 90 20.32 -23.53 -13.78
C LEU A 90 19.61 -23.21 -12.48
N HIS A 91 19.86 -22.02 -11.92
CA HIS A 91 19.04 -21.49 -10.86
C HIS A 91 17.63 -21.35 -11.44
N THR A 92 16.83 -22.39 -11.28
CA THR A 92 15.39 -22.32 -11.53
C THR A 92 14.89 -21.21 -10.62
N ALA A 93 14.62 -20.05 -11.17
CA ALA A 93 13.99 -18.97 -10.43
C ALA A 93 12.79 -19.56 -9.69
N PRO A 94 12.61 -19.32 -8.39
CA PRO A 94 11.51 -19.90 -7.65
C PRO A 94 10.21 -19.49 -8.36
N VAL A 95 9.44 -20.48 -8.81
CA VAL A 95 8.15 -20.24 -9.43
C VAL A 95 7.28 -19.59 -8.34
N ALA A 96 6.97 -18.32 -8.49
CA ALA A 96 6.14 -17.59 -7.53
C ALA A 96 4.85 -18.37 -7.28
N ALA A 97 4.52 -18.58 -6.02
CA ALA A 97 3.30 -19.28 -5.64
C ALA A 97 2.09 -18.53 -6.21
N ARG A 98 1.15 -19.28 -6.78
CA ARG A 98 -0.09 -18.73 -7.34
C ARG A 98 -1.25 -19.05 -6.43
N PHE A 99 -2.12 -18.09 -6.21
CA PHE A 99 -3.33 -18.22 -5.41
C PHE A 99 -4.54 -17.84 -6.25
N VAL A 100 -5.63 -18.55 -6.02
CA VAL A 100 -6.92 -18.22 -6.63
C VAL A 100 -7.79 -17.58 -5.55
N LEU A 101 -8.24 -16.36 -5.79
CA LEU A 101 -9.14 -15.62 -4.92
C LEU A 101 -10.54 -15.69 -5.51
N THR A 102 -11.47 -16.35 -4.82
CA THR A 102 -12.88 -16.42 -5.20
C THR A 102 -13.68 -15.43 -4.35
N PHE A 103 -14.20 -14.39 -4.98
CA PHE A 103 -14.92 -13.30 -4.30
C PHE A 103 -16.39 -13.61 -4.08
N SER A 104 -17.00 -12.97 -3.07
CA SER A 104 -18.45 -13.02 -2.78
C SER A 104 -19.31 -12.56 -3.96
N THR A 105 -18.77 -11.75 -4.85
CA THR A 105 -19.41 -11.31 -6.11
C THR A 105 -19.49 -12.40 -7.18
N GLY A 106 -18.85 -13.57 -6.96
CA GLY A 106 -18.72 -14.66 -7.92
C GLY A 106 -17.51 -14.55 -8.85
N GLU A 107 -16.78 -13.44 -8.80
CA GLU A 107 -15.55 -13.28 -9.57
C GLU A 107 -14.41 -14.12 -9.00
N THR A 108 -13.55 -14.60 -9.88
CA THR A 108 -12.33 -15.33 -9.52
C THR A 108 -11.11 -14.64 -10.11
N ARG A 109 -10.05 -14.49 -9.32
CA ARG A 109 -8.79 -13.89 -9.75
C ARG A 109 -7.61 -14.77 -9.35
N THR A 110 -6.73 -15.05 -10.28
CA THR A 110 -5.44 -15.68 -9.97
C THR A 110 -4.42 -14.58 -9.70
N VAL A 111 -3.76 -14.66 -8.55
CA VAL A 111 -2.76 -13.68 -8.11
C VAL A 111 -1.45 -14.36 -7.73
N PHE A 112 -0.37 -13.61 -7.78
CA PHE A 112 0.98 -13.99 -7.37
C PHE A 112 1.72 -12.73 -6.87
N GLY A 113 2.88 -12.88 -6.23
CA GLY A 113 3.65 -11.73 -5.77
C GLY A 113 2.85 -10.86 -4.80
N SER A 114 2.69 -9.57 -5.11
CA SER A 114 2.07 -8.58 -4.26
C SER A 114 0.90 -7.85 -4.93
N GLY A 115 -0.02 -7.31 -4.15
CA GLY A 115 -1.11 -6.53 -4.70
C GLY A 115 -1.98 -5.81 -3.69
N LEU A 116 -2.87 -4.99 -4.20
CA LEU A 116 -3.87 -4.26 -3.44
C LEU A 116 -5.28 -4.72 -3.84
N ILE A 117 -6.16 -4.84 -2.86
CA ILE A 117 -7.57 -5.16 -3.06
C ILE A 117 -8.41 -4.04 -2.45
N GLY A 118 -9.46 -3.64 -3.16
CA GLY A 118 -10.38 -2.62 -2.68
C GLY A 118 -11.40 -2.20 -3.73
N ARG A 119 -12.24 -1.25 -3.41
CA ARG A 119 -13.24 -0.71 -4.31
C ARG A 119 -12.64 0.08 -5.47
N ARG A 120 -11.48 0.70 -5.25
CA ARG A 120 -10.67 1.43 -6.24
C ARG A 120 -9.22 1.47 -5.75
N PRO A 121 -8.50 0.32 -5.78
CA PRO A 121 -7.16 0.25 -5.21
C PRO A 121 -6.20 1.15 -5.98
N LEU A 122 -5.47 1.97 -5.23
CA LEU A 122 -4.45 2.87 -5.77
C LEU A 122 -3.19 2.75 -4.90
N PRO A 123 -2.02 2.47 -5.51
CA PRO A 123 -0.74 2.53 -4.84
C PRO A 123 -0.43 3.96 -4.35
N GLN A 124 0.32 4.07 -3.26
CA GLN A 124 0.91 5.34 -2.85
C GLN A 124 2.16 5.65 -3.70
N PRO A 125 2.60 6.91 -3.75
CA PRO A 125 3.83 7.26 -4.46
C PRO A 125 5.02 6.41 -3.98
N GLY A 126 5.69 5.73 -4.91
CA GLY A 126 6.82 4.85 -4.63
C GLY A 126 6.44 3.38 -4.35
N GLU A 127 5.17 3.04 -4.24
CA GLU A 127 4.73 1.65 -4.14
C GLU A 127 4.54 1.03 -5.53
N VAL A 128 4.99 -0.22 -5.69
CA VAL A 128 4.82 -1.01 -6.92
C VAL A 128 4.20 -2.35 -6.53
N PHE A 129 3.13 -2.73 -7.22
CA PHE A 129 2.41 -3.98 -7.00
C PHE A 129 2.19 -4.73 -8.31
N ASP A 130 2.20 -6.06 -8.25
CA ASP A 130 1.91 -6.92 -9.40
C ASP A 130 0.42 -6.89 -9.78
N HIS A 131 -0.46 -6.68 -8.79
CA HIS A 131 -1.89 -6.73 -8.97
C HIS A 131 -2.63 -5.58 -8.28
N LEU A 132 -3.61 -5.00 -8.99
CA LEU A 132 -4.61 -4.10 -8.44
C LEU A 132 -5.98 -4.73 -8.65
N VAL A 133 -6.55 -5.32 -7.59
CA VAL A 133 -7.81 -6.08 -7.66
C VAL A 133 -8.97 -5.20 -7.20
N GLN A 134 -9.79 -4.80 -8.14
CA GLN A 134 -11.00 -4.02 -7.85
C GLN A 134 -12.17 -4.94 -7.52
N ILE A 135 -12.90 -4.64 -6.44
CA ILE A 135 -14.13 -5.31 -6.03
C ILE A 135 -15.32 -4.38 -6.31
N ALA A 136 -16.34 -4.91 -6.97
CA ALA A 136 -17.61 -4.21 -7.11
C ALA A 136 -18.37 -4.26 -5.77
N ASP A 137 -18.45 -3.13 -5.07
CA ASP A 137 -19.18 -3.00 -3.81
C ASP A 137 -20.16 -1.82 -3.87
N ARG A 138 -21.44 -2.13 -4.00
CA ARG A 138 -22.52 -1.14 -4.08
C ARG A 138 -22.83 -0.49 -2.75
N SER A 139 -22.59 -1.19 -1.64
CA SER A 139 -22.83 -0.69 -0.28
C SER A 139 -21.76 0.29 0.18
N LEU A 140 -20.68 0.44 -0.60
CA LEU A 140 -19.53 1.28 -0.26
C LEU A 140 -18.88 0.90 1.09
N SER A 141 -19.08 -0.33 1.54
CA SER A 141 -18.54 -0.87 2.79
C SER A 141 -17.05 -1.16 2.71
N VAL A 142 -16.55 -1.52 1.51
CA VAL A 142 -15.13 -1.75 1.24
C VAL A 142 -14.42 -0.43 0.98
N SER A 143 -13.29 -0.18 1.61
CA SER A 143 -12.45 1.01 1.37
C SER A 143 -11.90 1.05 -0.05
N LYS A 144 -11.50 2.23 -0.55
CA LYS A 144 -10.88 2.37 -1.89
C LYS A 144 -9.68 1.45 -2.02
N THR A 145 -8.71 1.57 -1.14
CA THR A 145 -7.63 0.60 -0.91
C THR A 145 -7.89 -0.01 0.45
N HIS A 146 -8.31 -1.29 0.51
CA HIS A 146 -8.78 -1.92 1.76
C HIS A 146 -7.71 -2.80 2.37
N VAL A 147 -7.16 -3.70 1.57
CA VAL A 147 -6.17 -4.68 2.02
C VAL A 147 -5.04 -4.77 0.99
N GLU A 148 -3.84 -4.95 1.51
CA GLU A 148 -2.65 -5.35 0.78
C GLU A 148 -2.48 -6.86 0.94
N PHE A 149 -1.97 -7.52 -0.09
CA PHE A 149 -1.58 -8.92 -0.03
C PHE A 149 -0.20 -9.12 -0.63
N GLY A 150 0.42 -10.21 -0.25
CA GLY A 150 1.66 -10.67 -0.84
C GLY A 150 1.89 -12.13 -0.57
N GLU A 151 3.01 -12.65 -1.03
CA GLU A 151 3.42 -14.04 -0.85
C GLU A 151 4.66 -14.08 0.06
N HIS A 152 4.73 -15.08 0.91
CA HIS A 152 5.88 -15.41 1.73
C HIS A 152 5.94 -16.92 1.93
N ASP A 153 7.03 -17.53 1.49
CA ASP A 153 7.27 -18.98 1.58
C ASP A 153 6.09 -19.84 1.10
N GLY A 154 5.53 -19.49 -0.07
CA GLY A 154 4.42 -20.24 -0.65
C GLY A 154 3.06 -20.00 0.03
N THR A 155 2.99 -19.10 1.00
CA THR A 155 1.76 -18.75 1.72
C THR A 155 1.34 -17.32 1.42
N LEU A 156 0.07 -17.10 1.18
CA LEU A 156 -0.50 -15.75 1.05
C LEU A 156 -0.50 -15.06 2.42
N TRP A 157 -0.17 -13.78 2.46
CA TRP A 157 -0.42 -12.93 3.61
C TRP A 157 -1.29 -11.73 3.21
N VAL A 158 -2.01 -11.18 4.18
CA VAL A 158 -2.80 -9.95 4.02
C VAL A 158 -2.46 -8.94 5.11
N ALA A 159 -2.61 -7.65 4.80
CA ALA A 159 -2.49 -6.55 5.75
C ALA A 159 -3.58 -5.52 5.49
N ASP A 160 -4.33 -5.16 6.53
CA ASP A 160 -5.33 -4.09 6.44
C ASP A 160 -4.66 -2.74 6.20
N ARG A 161 -5.11 -2.00 5.20
CA ARG A 161 -4.57 -0.68 4.79
C ARG A 161 -5.36 0.45 5.44
N PHE A 162 -5.56 0.38 6.76
CA PHE A 162 -6.32 1.36 7.54
C PHE A 162 -7.74 1.54 6.98
N SER A 163 -8.38 0.42 6.71
CA SER A 163 -9.73 0.41 6.16
C SER A 163 -10.77 0.90 7.18
N GLY A 164 -11.88 1.47 6.68
CA GLY A 164 -12.92 2.03 7.56
C GLY A 164 -13.63 0.98 8.41
N ASN A 165 -13.85 -0.23 7.87
CA ASN A 165 -14.57 -1.30 8.54
C ASN A 165 -13.68 -2.45 9.02
N GLY A 166 -12.41 -2.44 8.65
CA GLY A 166 -11.42 -3.44 9.02
C GLY A 166 -11.53 -4.74 8.24
N THR A 167 -10.51 -5.58 8.41
CA THR A 167 -10.36 -6.89 7.76
C THR A 167 -10.43 -7.99 8.80
N ILE A 168 -11.12 -9.10 8.49
CA ILE A 168 -11.20 -10.29 9.33
C ILE A 168 -10.71 -11.50 8.52
N VAL A 169 -9.82 -12.28 9.10
CA VAL A 169 -9.34 -13.55 8.53
C VAL A 169 -9.98 -14.69 9.30
N ARG A 170 -10.68 -15.60 8.59
CA ARG A 170 -11.19 -16.87 9.10
C ARG A 170 -10.39 -18.01 8.50
N ARG A 171 -9.65 -18.71 9.32
CA ARG A 171 -8.89 -19.89 8.91
C ARG A 171 -9.77 -21.14 9.04
N PRO A 172 -9.51 -22.21 8.24
CA PRO A 172 -10.28 -23.45 8.31
C PRO A 172 -10.26 -24.08 9.70
N ASP A 173 -9.11 -24.07 10.37
CA ASP A 173 -8.84 -24.77 11.63
C ASP A 173 -8.75 -23.82 12.83
N ASP A 174 -8.96 -22.52 12.65
CA ASP A 174 -8.80 -21.51 13.67
C ASP A 174 -9.98 -20.52 13.59
N GLY A 175 -10.24 -19.84 14.67
CA GLY A 175 -11.36 -18.91 14.74
C GLY A 175 -11.19 -17.68 13.82
N ALA A 176 -12.14 -16.76 13.93
CA ALA A 176 -12.07 -15.47 13.26
C ALA A 176 -11.10 -14.54 13.98
N MET A 177 -10.20 -13.91 13.24
CA MET A 177 -9.24 -12.94 13.76
C MET A 177 -9.38 -11.63 13.02
N ARG A 178 -9.56 -10.53 13.74
CA ARG A 178 -9.53 -9.18 13.19
C ARG A 178 -8.09 -8.74 13.00
N CYS A 179 -7.76 -8.28 11.79
CA CYS A 179 -6.44 -7.75 11.48
C CYS A 179 -6.23 -6.37 12.09
N GLU A 180 -5.10 -6.17 12.75
CA GLU A 180 -4.63 -4.84 13.12
C GLU A 180 -4.12 -4.13 11.86
N PRO A 181 -4.48 -2.85 11.64
CA PRO A 181 -4.03 -2.10 10.48
C PRO A 181 -2.49 -2.08 10.35
N GLY A 182 -2.01 -2.27 9.13
CA GLY A 182 -0.58 -2.28 8.81
C GLY A 182 0.19 -3.55 9.19
N ARG A 183 -0.44 -4.50 9.90
CA ARG A 183 0.18 -5.77 10.30
C ARG A 183 -0.13 -6.88 9.30
N ARG A 184 0.86 -7.71 8.98
CA ARG A 184 0.72 -8.85 8.07
C ARG A 184 0.23 -10.09 8.80
N TYR A 185 -0.73 -10.79 8.19
CA TYR A 185 -1.32 -12.03 8.69
C TYR A 185 -1.26 -13.09 7.61
N LEU A 186 -0.68 -14.25 7.91
CA LEU A 186 -0.65 -15.38 6.99
C LEU A 186 -2.05 -15.95 6.80
N VAL A 187 -2.40 -16.21 5.54
CA VAL A 187 -3.70 -16.71 5.10
C VAL A 187 -3.51 -18.03 4.37
N PRO A 188 -3.59 -19.17 5.06
CA PRO A 188 -3.51 -20.48 4.42
C PRO A 188 -4.64 -20.68 3.39
N ARG A 189 -4.43 -21.59 2.45
CA ARG A 189 -5.48 -21.99 1.50
C ARG A 189 -6.71 -22.52 2.26
N GLY A 190 -7.89 -22.28 1.73
CA GLY A 190 -9.16 -22.56 2.39
C GLY A 190 -9.62 -21.46 3.34
N SER A 191 -8.78 -20.47 3.65
CA SER A 191 -9.18 -19.36 4.50
C SER A 191 -10.09 -18.38 3.75
N ARG A 192 -10.99 -17.76 4.52
CA ARG A 192 -11.86 -16.67 4.08
C ARG A 192 -11.38 -15.35 4.67
N VAL A 193 -11.20 -14.35 3.82
CA VAL A 193 -10.85 -12.98 4.21
C VAL A 193 -12.06 -12.09 3.99
N GLU A 194 -12.56 -11.49 5.06
CA GLU A 194 -13.72 -10.60 5.06
C GLU A 194 -13.26 -9.14 5.00
N LEU A 195 -13.82 -8.38 4.07
CA LEU A 195 -13.57 -6.97 3.81
C LEU A 195 -14.91 -6.24 4.00
N ALA A 196 -15.29 -6.00 5.23
CA ALA A 196 -16.63 -5.52 5.60
C ALA A 196 -17.74 -6.51 5.14
N GLU A 197 -18.64 -6.09 4.23
CA GLU A 197 -19.72 -6.93 3.71
C GLU A 197 -19.27 -7.88 2.58
N GLN A 198 -18.11 -7.66 2.01
CA GLN A 198 -17.54 -8.51 0.97
C GLN A 198 -16.51 -9.47 1.56
N PHE A 199 -16.22 -10.53 0.82
CA PHE A 199 -15.17 -11.47 1.21
C PHE A 199 -14.55 -12.13 -0.03
N PHE A 200 -13.41 -12.78 0.18
CA PHE A 200 -12.86 -13.74 -0.75
C PHE A 200 -12.33 -14.98 -0.03
N VAL A 201 -12.30 -16.10 -0.74
CA VAL A 201 -11.72 -17.38 -0.29
C VAL A 201 -10.44 -17.63 -1.06
N VAL A 202 -9.41 -18.11 -0.39
CA VAL A 202 -8.08 -18.41 -0.95
C VAL A 202 -7.99 -19.90 -1.29
N SER A 203 -7.60 -20.23 -2.54
CA SER A 203 -7.37 -21.61 -3.02
C SER A 203 -5.98 -21.78 -3.62
#